data_9c4e4ae57e7d6641d5e8a6823e06d11f
#
_entry.id   9c4e4ae57e7d6641d5e8a6823e06d11f
#
_cell.length_a   1.000
_cell.length_b   1.000
_cell.length_c   1.000
_cell.angle_alpha   90.00
_cell.angle_beta   90.00
_cell.angle_gamma   90.00
#
_symmetry.space_group_name_H-M   'P 1'
#
loop_
_entity.id
_entity.type
_entity.pdbx_description
1 polymer ?
#
loop_
_entity_poly.entity_id
_entity_poly.type
_entity_poly.pdbx_seq_one_letter_code
_entity_poly.pdbx_strand_id
1 'polypeptide(L)'
;TQPAAPKVPARDDRAAEQLGWQLGVQAWTFRDRTAFEAIDTAAALGLRYIELYPGQRLSPAHGDAKVGPEMAAEHRTALQQKLAAARVRAMAFGVVGFANDEAKSRPMFAFAKELGIGTITCEPDPDAWDVVEKLAVEFGIQIACHDHPKPSRYWNPETVLAAVKNRNALLGACADTGHWPRSGVDTVAALRTLAGRIKSLHFKDIAPADPTGEDQPWGTGQGKATQMLTELQRQGFQGLVSIEYETGRGKPLENNVRRCIEFFDGQCRALVAAKGDAGK
;
A
#
# COMPACT_ATOMS: atom_id res chain seq x y z
N THR A 1 -32.76 -13.48 9.44
CA THR A 1 -31.49 -14.23 9.44
C THR A 1 -30.76 -13.93 8.16
N GLN A 2 -29.68 -13.13 8.23
CA GLN A 2 -28.78 -12.97 7.09
C GLN A 2 -28.12 -14.34 6.78
N PRO A 3 -28.02 -14.73 5.50
CA PRO A 3 -27.29 -15.93 5.14
C PRO A 3 -25.83 -15.79 5.57
N ALA A 4 -25.30 -16.83 6.20
CA ALA A 4 -23.88 -16.87 6.59
C ALA A 4 -23.02 -16.65 5.34
N ALA A 5 -22.07 -15.70 5.42
CA ALA A 5 -21.12 -15.46 4.35
C ALA A 5 -20.38 -16.76 4.00
N PRO A 6 -20.15 -17.05 2.72
CA PRO A 6 -19.41 -18.24 2.31
C PRO A 6 -18.07 -18.24 3.01
N LYS A 7 -17.71 -19.37 3.66
CA LYS A 7 -16.38 -19.55 4.26
C LYS A 7 -15.36 -19.59 3.12
N VAL A 8 -14.76 -18.44 2.81
CA VAL A 8 -13.57 -18.42 1.96
C VAL A 8 -12.45 -19.15 2.74
N PRO A 9 -11.75 -20.14 2.12
CA PRO A 9 -10.60 -20.76 2.78
C PRO A 9 -9.62 -19.68 3.20
N ALA A 10 -9.13 -19.75 4.43
CA ALA A 10 -8.12 -18.84 4.91
C ALA A 10 -6.90 -18.94 3.97
N ARG A 11 -6.43 -17.79 3.47
CA ARG A 11 -5.19 -17.71 2.69
C ARG A 11 -4.02 -18.21 3.54
N ASP A 12 -3.10 -18.96 2.97
CA ASP A 12 -1.87 -19.39 3.63
C ASP A 12 -0.77 -18.33 3.49
N ASP A 13 -0.61 -17.51 4.51
CA ASP A 13 0.36 -16.41 4.53
C ASP A 13 1.74 -16.80 5.06
N ARG A 14 1.95 -18.07 5.50
CA ARG A 14 3.17 -18.45 6.24
C ARG A 14 4.47 -18.14 5.50
N ALA A 15 4.51 -18.31 4.18
CA ALA A 15 5.70 -18.00 3.39
C ALA A 15 5.96 -16.47 3.34
N ALA A 16 4.91 -15.66 3.19
CA ALA A 16 5.04 -14.21 3.24
C ALA A 16 5.49 -13.72 4.64
N GLU A 17 4.91 -14.29 5.70
CA GLU A 17 5.28 -13.97 7.09
C GLU A 17 6.76 -14.32 7.38
N GLN A 18 7.28 -15.44 6.86
CA GLN A 18 8.71 -15.79 6.97
C GLN A 18 9.63 -14.80 6.25
N LEU A 19 9.14 -14.12 5.22
CA LEU A 19 9.86 -13.03 4.53
C LEU A 19 9.68 -11.69 5.24
N GLY A 20 8.78 -11.58 6.23
CA GLY A 20 8.40 -10.34 6.88
C GLY A 20 7.44 -9.49 6.04
N TRP A 21 6.75 -10.08 5.07
CA TRP A 21 5.86 -9.40 4.14
C TRP A 21 4.39 -9.54 4.52
N GLN A 22 3.65 -8.47 4.33
CA GLN A 22 2.21 -8.40 4.57
C GLN A 22 1.52 -8.04 3.25
N LEU A 23 0.79 -8.98 2.64
CA LEU A 23 0.03 -8.68 1.44
C LEU A 23 -1.29 -8.00 1.81
N GLY A 24 -1.49 -6.80 1.31
CA GLY A 24 -2.72 -6.04 1.42
C GLY A 24 -3.22 -5.55 0.08
N VAL A 25 -4.21 -4.69 0.12
CA VAL A 25 -4.73 -3.98 -1.04
C VAL A 25 -4.86 -2.49 -0.73
N GLN A 26 -4.44 -1.63 -1.65
CA GLN A 26 -4.79 -0.22 -1.63
C GLN A 26 -6.27 -0.09 -2.02
N ALA A 27 -7.08 0.51 -1.15
CA ALA A 27 -8.53 0.62 -1.35
C ALA A 27 -8.92 1.40 -2.62
N TRP A 28 -8.02 2.19 -3.18
CA TRP A 28 -8.18 2.84 -4.49
C TRP A 28 -8.40 1.84 -5.64
N THR A 29 -7.90 0.61 -5.51
CA THR A 29 -8.24 -0.52 -6.39
C THR A 29 -9.76 -0.69 -6.53
N PHE A 30 -10.50 -0.46 -5.43
CA PHE A 30 -11.95 -0.55 -5.36
C PHE A 30 -12.60 0.83 -5.22
N ARG A 31 -12.08 1.85 -5.93
CA ARG A 31 -12.53 3.24 -5.82
C ARG A 31 -13.97 3.50 -6.27
N ASP A 32 -14.60 2.52 -6.90
CA ASP A 32 -16.04 2.51 -7.21
C ASP A 32 -16.90 2.02 -6.05
N ARG A 33 -16.29 1.67 -4.90
CA ARG A 33 -16.93 1.15 -3.70
C ARG A 33 -16.73 2.08 -2.51
N THR A 34 -17.60 1.95 -1.53
CA THR A 34 -17.40 2.54 -0.21
C THR A 34 -16.27 1.82 0.55
N ALA A 35 -15.76 2.45 1.62
CA ALA A 35 -14.72 1.84 2.44
C ALA A 35 -15.17 0.49 3.05
N PHE A 36 -16.45 0.40 3.49
CA PHE A 36 -16.98 -0.85 4.02
C PHE A 36 -17.04 -1.95 2.97
N GLU A 37 -17.47 -1.64 1.75
CA GLU A 37 -17.49 -2.58 0.63
C GLU A 37 -16.07 -2.99 0.19
N ALA A 38 -15.11 -2.06 0.22
CA ALA A 38 -13.71 -2.37 -0.06
C ALA A 38 -13.10 -3.31 0.99
N ILE A 39 -13.40 -3.08 2.29
CA ILE A 39 -13.00 -3.96 3.40
C ILE A 39 -13.61 -5.36 3.23
N ASP A 40 -14.92 -5.45 2.91
CA ASP A 40 -15.58 -6.75 2.67
C ASP A 40 -14.98 -7.47 1.47
N THR A 41 -14.64 -6.73 0.42
CA THR A 41 -14.00 -7.29 -0.77
C THR A 41 -12.60 -7.83 -0.44
N ALA A 42 -11.79 -7.07 0.30
CA ALA A 42 -10.47 -7.52 0.75
C ALA A 42 -10.58 -8.83 1.56
N ALA A 43 -11.51 -8.87 2.53
CA ALA A 43 -11.78 -10.08 3.32
C ALA A 43 -12.22 -11.27 2.46
N ALA A 44 -13.13 -11.05 1.49
CA ALA A 44 -13.61 -12.08 0.57
C ALA A 44 -12.52 -12.61 -0.38
N LEU A 45 -11.49 -11.82 -0.64
CA LEU A 45 -10.29 -12.21 -1.39
C LEU A 45 -9.24 -12.91 -0.51
N GLY A 46 -9.47 -13.04 0.80
CA GLY A 46 -8.55 -13.64 1.75
C GLY A 46 -7.44 -12.70 2.23
N LEU A 47 -7.56 -11.39 1.97
CA LEU A 47 -6.59 -10.41 2.44
C LEU A 47 -6.91 -9.96 3.87
N ARG A 48 -5.88 -9.84 4.69
CA ARG A 48 -5.96 -9.40 6.09
C ARG A 48 -5.51 -7.96 6.30
N TYR A 49 -5.01 -7.30 5.27
CA TYR A 49 -4.46 -5.96 5.33
C TYR A 49 -5.04 -5.09 4.23
N ILE A 50 -5.26 -3.82 4.55
CA ILE A 50 -5.75 -2.81 3.64
C ILE A 50 -5.02 -1.49 3.88
N GLU A 51 -4.79 -0.75 2.83
CA GLU A 51 -4.45 0.65 2.87
C GLU A 51 -5.70 1.46 2.49
N LEU A 52 -6.16 2.35 3.37
CA LEU A 52 -7.30 3.22 3.12
C LEU A 52 -6.84 4.52 2.46
N TYR A 53 -7.75 5.22 1.77
CA TYR A 53 -7.42 6.49 1.12
C TYR A 53 -8.37 7.64 1.55
N PRO A 54 -7.87 8.89 1.52
CA PRO A 54 -8.64 10.04 1.95
C PRO A 54 -9.83 10.32 1.03
N GLY A 55 -10.96 10.65 1.62
CA GLY A 55 -12.17 11.02 0.88
C GLY A 55 -13.02 9.87 0.36
N GLN A 56 -12.64 8.60 0.60
CA GLN A 56 -13.50 7.46 0.28
C GLN A 56 -14.80 7.53 1.10
N ARG A 57 -15.96 7.38 0.46
CA ARG A 57 -17.23 7.31 1.20
C ARG A 57 -17.21 6.13 2.18
N LEU A 58 -17.70 6.35 3.41
CA LEU A 58 -17.61 5.34 4.47
C LEU A 58 -18.52 4.13 4.16
N SER A 59 -19.81 4.36 4.05
CA SER A 59 -20.81 3.38 3.60
C SER A 59 -22.14 4.08 3.29
N PRO A 60 -23.08 3.43 2.59
CA PRO A 60 -24.41 4.02 2.34
C PRO A 60 -25.17 4.38 3.63
N ALA A 61 -24.98 3.61 4.71
CA ALA A 61 -25.63 3.85 6.00
C ALA A 61 -25.11 5.07 6.77
N HIS A 62 -23.96 5.62 6.35
CA HIS A 62 -23.31 6.77 7.00
C HIS A 62 -23.39 8.07 6.16
N GLY A 63 -24.33 8.14 5.21
CA GLY A 63 -24.56 9.31 4.38
C GLY A 63 -23.31 9.71 3.59
N ASP A 64 -22.91 11.00 3.73
CA ASP A 64 -21.76 11.56 3.02
C ASP A 64 -20.45 11.48 3.82
N ALA A 65 -20.43 10.73 4.92
CA ALA A 65 -19.22 10.54 5.70
C ALA A 65 -18.08 9.95 4.84
N LYS A 66 -16.91 10.56 4.94
CA LYS A 66 -15.71 10.19 4.18
C LYS A 66 -14.59 9.80 5.11
N VAL A 67 -13.77 8.86 4.70
CA VAL A 67 -12.60 8.40 5.47
C VAL A 67 -11.53 9.50 5.48
N GLY A 68 -11.10 9.89 6.67
CA GLY A 68 -10.09 10.93 6.87
C GLY A 68 -10.12 11.56 8.25
N PRO A 69 -9.20 12.48 8.54
CA PRO A 69 -9.08 13.10 9.87
C PRO A 69 -10.32 13.89 10.32
N GLU A 70 -11.13 14.36 9.36
CA GLU A 70 -12.36 15.13 9.64
C GLU A 70 -13.57 14.25 10.01
N MET A 71 -13.38 12.92 10.08
CA MET A 71 -14.47 12.02 10.49
C MET A 71 -14.95 12.32 11.91
N ALA A 72 -16.28 12.29 12.11
CA ALA A 72 -16.86 12.28 13.44
C ALA A 72 -16.45 11.02 14.23
N ALA A 73 -16.40 11.11 15.56
CA ALA A 73 -15.93 10.03 16.42
C ALA A 73 -16.74 8.72 16.24
N GLU A 74 -18.07 8.84 16.08
CA GLU A 74 -18.94 7.69 15.80
C GLU A 74 -18.61 6.98 14.48
N HIS A 75 -18.23 7.73 13.46
CA HIS A 75 -17.82 7.14 12.17
C HIS A 75 -16.46 6.45 12.25
N ARG A 76 -15.51 7.00 13.04
CA ARG A 76 -14.22 6.32 13.31
C ARG A 76 -14.45 5.01 14.07
N THR A 77 -15.31 5.03 15.08
CA THR A 77 -15.73 3.82 15.81
C THR A 77 -16.37 2.79 14.88
N ALA A 78 -17.30 3.22 14.00
CA ALA A 78 -17.93 2.33 13.02
C ALA A 78 -16.91 1.70 12.06
N LEU A 79 -15.90 2.48 11.60
CA LEU A 79 -14.82 1.97 10.76
C LEU A 79 -13.95 0.93 11.50
N GLN A 80 -13.59 1.20 12.76
CA GLN A 80 -12.84 0.26 13.59
C GLN A 80 -13.62 -1.05 13.81
N GLN A 81 -14.91 -0.96 14.10
CA GLN A 81 -15.79 -2.13 14.26
C GLN A 81 -15.89 -2.92 12.95
N LYS A 82 -16.00 -2.24 11.82
CA LYS A 82 -16.05 -2.88 10.49
C LYS A 82 -14.78 -3.64 10.18
N LEU A 83 -13.61 -3.03 10.40
CA LEU A 83 -12.31 -3.66 10.22
C LEU A 83 -12.16 -4.91 11.12
N ALA A 84 -12.53 -4.79 12.40
CA ALA A 84 -12.48 -5.89 13.36
C ALA A 84 -13.42 -7.05 12.97
N ALA A 85 -14.66 -6.75 12.59
CA ALA A 85 -15.64 -7.76 12.16
C ALA A 85 -15.18 -8.49 10.90
N ALA A 86 -14.58 -7.79 9.95
CA ALA A 86 -14.02 -8.36 8.73
C ALA A 86 -12.66 -9.09 8.95
N ARG A 87 -12.04 -8.94 10.13
CA ARG A 87 -10.67 -9.40 10.43
C ARG A 87 -9.63 -8.82 9.48
N VAL A 88 -9.83 -7.58 9.05
CA VAL A 88 -8.92 -6.82 8.20
C VAL A 88 -8.30 -5.69 9.04
N ARG A 89 -7.02 -5.45 8.89
CA ARG A 89 -6.30 -4.35 9.56
C ARG A 89 -5.95 -3.27 8.55
N ALA A 90 -6.27 -2.02 8.88
CA ALA A 90 -5.75 -0.88 8.15
C ALA A 90 -4.28 -0.66 8.54
N MET A 91 -3.36 -0.89 7.61
CA MET A 91 -1.91 -0.80 7.83
C MET A 91 -1.34 0.54 7.40
N ALA A 92 -1.92 1.12 6.36
CA ALA A 92 -1.49 2.38 5.79
C ALA A 92 -2.70 3.26 5.41
N PHE A 93 -2.43 4.54 5.21
CA PHE A 93 -3.39 5.54 4.76
C PHE A 93 -2.74 6.53 3.80
N GLY A 94 -3.30 6.68 2.61
CA GLY A 94 -2.77 7.62 1.62
C GLY A 94 -3.42 7.43 0.23
N VAL A 95 -3.06 8.26 -0.75
CA VAL A 95 -1.93 9.22 -0.72
C VAL A 95 -2.44 10.58 -0.20
N VAL A 96 -1.70 11.18 0.72
CA VAL A 96 -1.99 12.51 1.26
C VAL A 96 -0.88 13.51 0.94
N GLY A 97 -1.21 14.80 0.83
CA GLY A 97 -0.25 15.89 0.78
C GLY A 97 0.06 16.43 2.16
N PHE A 98 1.26 16.98 2.35
CA PHE A 98 1.60 17.79 3.51
C PHE A 98 2.23 19.11 3.06
N ALA A 99 1.76 20.21 3.61
CA ALA A 99 2.40 21.51 3.52
C ALA A 99 3.24 21.79 4.77
N ASN A 100 4.06 22.81 4.74
CA ASN A 100 4.85 23.27 5.89
C ASN A 100 3.97 23.96 6.95
N ASP A 101 3.03 23.21 7.51
CA ASP A 101 2.06 23.68 8.50
C ASP A 101 1.76 22.53 9.49
N GLU A 102 2.38 22.60 10.65
CA GLU A 102 2.22 21.56 11.68
C GLU A 102 0.78 21.46 12.18
N ALA A 103 0.09 22.57 12.34
CA ALA A 103 -1.27 22.59 12.88
C ALA A 103 -2.25 21.90 11.93
N LYS A 104 -2.07 22.04 10.61
CA LYS A 104 -2.86 21.33 9.59
C LYS A 104 -2.46 19.89 9.41
N SER A 105 -1.19 19.55 9.63
CA SER A 105 -0.67 18.18 9.44
C SER A 105 -1.00 17.26 10.62
N ARG A 106 -0.97 17.76 11.85
CA ARG A 106 -1.15 17.01 13.10
C ARG A 106 -2.45 16.17 13.16
N PRO A 107 -3.63 16.66 12.71
CA PRO A 107 -4.85 15.86 12.71
C PRO A 107 -4.74 14.55 11.91
N MET A 108 -3.96 14.51 10.83
CA MET A 108 -3.72 13.30 10.03
C MET A 108 -2.96 12.24 10.85
N PHE A 109 -1.94 12.64 11.59
CA PHE A 109 -1.17 11.73 12.46
C PHE A 109 -2.01 11.22 13.63
N ALA A 110 -2.83 12.10 14.23
CA ALA A 110 -3.75 11.72 15.30
C ALA A 110 -4.79 10.70 14.80
N PHE A 111 -5.37 10.93 13.64
CA PHE A 111 -6.31 10.01 12.98
C PHE A 111 -5.65 8.64 12.69
N ALA A 112 -4.46 8.62 12.11
CA ALA A 112 -3.75 7.40 11.85
C ALA A 112 -3.45 6.62 13.15
N LYS A 113 -3.00 7.31 14.18
CA LYS A 113 -2.72 6.71 15.50
C LYS A 113 -3.96 6.11 16.14
N GLU A 114 -5.10 6.81 16.11
CA GLU A 114 -6.38 6.35 16.66
C GLU A 114 -6.88 5.07 15.98
N LEU A 115 -6.69 4.97 14.66
CA LEU A 115 -7.07 3.77 13.89
C LEU A 115 -6.04 2.64 13.91
N GLY A 116 -4.90 2.83 14.58
CA GLY A 116 -3.81 1.85 14.62
C GLY A 116 -3.06 1.71 13.29
N ILE A 117 -3.13 2.72 12.43
CA ILE A 117 -2.42 2.80 11.16
C ILE A 117 -0.96 3.14 11.42
N GLY A 118 -0.04 2.30 10.95
CA GLY A 118 1.39 2.43 11.19
C GLY A 118 2.14 3.22 10.11
N THR A 119 1.53 3.45 8.94
CA THR A 119 2.19 4.11 7.80
C THR A 119 1.27 5.14 7.17
N ILE A 120 1.79 6.34 6.90
CA ILE A 120 1.12 7.33 6.06
C ILE A 120 1.86 7.40 4.73
N THR A 121 1.14 7.07 3.65
CA THR A 121 1.62 7.25 2.27
C THR A 121 1.34 8.68 1.83
N CYS A 122 2.37 9.41 1.35
CA CYS A 122 2.22 10.84 1.12
C CYS A 122 3.16 11.39 0.04
N GLU A 123 2.84 12.58 -0.44
CA GLU A 123 3.70 13.43 -1.27
C GLU A 123 3.84 14.82 -0.63
N PRO A 124 4.77 15.00 0.31
CA PRO A 124 4.95 16.27 0.99
C PRO A 124 5.49 17.35 0.06
N ASP A 125 5.14 18.63 0.35
CA ASP A 125 5.87 19.74 -0.23
C ASP A 125 7.34 19.72 0.21
N PRO A 126 8.28 20.24 -0.60
CA PRO A 126 9.71 20.17 -0.30
C PRO A 126 10.11 20.79 1.03
N ASP A 127 9.40 21.82 1.46
CA ASP A 127 9.61 22.53 2.72
C ASP A 127 8.83 21.94 3.91
N ALA A 128 7.97 20.92 3.66
CA ALA A 128 7.17 20.27 4.70
C ALA A 128 7.93 19.16 5.45
N TRP A 129 9.05 18.68 4.94
CA TRP A 129 9.72 17.49 5.45
C TRP A 129 10.11 17.57 6.93
N ASP A 130 10.49 18.75 7.44
CA ASP A 130 10.88 18.91 8.84
C ASP A 130 9.66 18.78 9.77
N VAL A 131 8.51 19.32 9.37
CA VAL A 131 7.23 19.18 10.08
C VAL A 131 6.78 17.72 10.05
N VAL A 132 6.85 17.06 8.89
CA VAL A 132 6.45 15.66 8.71
C VAL A 132 7.35 14.74 9.55
N GLU A 133 8.67 14.95 9.57
CA GLU A 133 9.60 14.16 10.38
C GLU A 133 9.33 14.33 11.87
N LYS A 134 9.14 15.56 12.34
CA LYS A 134 8.79 15.85 13.74
C LYS A 134 7.55 15.06 14.17
N LEU A 135 6.47 15.14 13.38
CA LEU A 135 5.22 14.45 13.69
C LEU A 135 5.37 12.93 13.58
N ALA A 136 6.10 12.43 12.59
CA ALA A 136 6.37 11.00 12.43
C ALA A 136 7.04 10.41 13.68
N VAL A 137 8.05 11.11 14.22
CA VAL A 137 8.76 10.71 15.45
C VAL A 137 7.85 10.81 16.67
N GLU A 138 7.10 11.90 16.82
CA GLU A 138 6.19 12.11 17.95
C GLU A 138 5.10 11.03 18.02
N PHE A 139 4.48 10.68 16.89
CA PHE A 139 3.39 9.71 16.86
C PHE A 139 3.87 8.24 16.68
N GLY A 140 5.15 8.04 16.33
CA GLY A 140 5.70 6.71 16.02
C GLY A 140 5.12 6.12 14.74
N ILE A 141 4.87 6.94 13.72
CA ILE A 141 4.24 6.57 12.45
C ILE A 141 5.27 6.67 11.32
N GLN A 142 5.33 5.65 10.47
CA GLN A 142 6.16 5.67 9.27
C GLN A 142 5.58 6.62 8.22
N ILE A 143 6.48 7.29 7.52
CA ILE A 143 6.16 8.13 6.37
C ILE A 143 6.73 7.47 5.13
N ALA A 144 5.86 7.19 4.18
CA ALA A 144 6.17 6.55 2.92
C ALA A 144 5.91 7.52 1.76
N CYS A 145 6.98 8.14 1.23
CA CYS A 145 6.87 9.05 0.11
C CYS A 145 6.50 8.28 -1.15
N HIS A 146 5.38 8.63 -1.75
CA HIS A 146 4.83 8.00 -2.94
C HIS A 146 5.38 8.63 -4.22
N ASP A 147 5.45 7.86 -5.27
CA ASP A 147 5.86 8.28 -6.61
C ASP A 147 4.71 8.17 -7.60
N HIS A 148 4.03 9.27 -7.90
CA HIS A 148 3.19 9.35 -9.10
C HIS A 148 4.05 9.49 -10.36
N PRO A 149 3.55 9.14 -11.57
CA PRO A 149 4.36 9.24 -12.79
C PRO A 149 4.63 10.70 -13.17
N LYS A 150 5.56 10.92 -14.09
CA LYS A 150 5.80 12.26 -14.65
C LYS A 150 4.50 12.93 -15.07
N PRO A 151 4.33 14.22 -14.79
CA PRO A 151 5.33 15.19 -14.28
C PRO A 151 5.29 15.37 -12.74
N SER A 152 4.79 14.42 -11.96
CA SER A 152 4.78 14.50 -10.49
C SER A 152 6.19 14.74 -9.93
N ARG A 153 6.28 15.39 -8.77
CA ARG A 153 7.56 15.75 -8.14
C ARG A 153 8.43 14.54 -7.83
N TYR A 154 7.82 13.49 -7.29
CA TYR A 154 8.53 12.32 -6.76
C TYR A 154 8.63 11.15 -7.74
N TRP A 155 8.35 11.34 -9.03
CA TRP A 155 8.42 10.30 -10.05
C TRP A 155 9.76 9.55 -10.11
N ASN A 156 10.85 10.22 -9.69
CA ASN A 156 12.20 9.68 -9.77
C ASN A 156 12.65 9.17 -8.39
N PRO A 157 13.09 7.91 -8.26
CA PRO A 157 13.56 7.34 -7.00
C PRO A 157 14.72 8.12 -6.36
N GLU A 158 15.57 8.76 -7.17
CA GLU A 158 16.67 9.63 -6.69
C GLU A 158 16.13 10.84 -5.93
N THR A 159 15.02 11.43 -6.40
CA THR A 159 14.36 12.57 -5.73
C THR A 159 13.80 12.14 -4.37
N VAL A 160 13.14 10.98 -4.31
CA VAL A 160 12.64 10.41 -3.06
C VAL A 160 13.80 10.13 -2.10
N LEU A 161 14.86 9.45 -2.59
CA LEU A 161 16.05 9.18 -1.77
C LEU A 161 16.68 10.45 -1.23
N ALA A 162 16.84 11.48 -2.06
CA ALA A 162 17.41 12.76 -1.64
C ALA A 162 16.60 13.41 -0.51
N ALA A 163 15.25 13.29 -0.57
CA ALA A 163 14.37 13.83 0.46
C ALA A 163 14.49 13.08 1.81
N VAL A 164 14.76 11.76 1.80
CA VAL A 164 14.66 10.93 3.01
C VAL A 164 16.00 10.38 3.55
N LYS A 165 17.08 10.37 2.76
CA LYS A 165 18.36 9.67 3.11
C LYS A 165 18.99 10.10 4.42
N ASN A 166 18.88 11.38 4.77
CA ASN A 166 19.50 11.96 5.98
C ASN A 166 18.48 12.20 7.11
N ARG A 167 17.26 11.67 6.98
CA ARG A 167 16.16 11.83 7.94
C ARG A 167 16.01 10.59 8.81
N ASN A 168 15.17 10.71 9.84
CA ASN A 168 14.85 9.63 10.73
C ASN A 168 14.48 8.35 9.96
N ALA A 169 14.80 7.19 10.53
CA ALA A 169 14.54 5.90 9.91
C ALA A 169 13.04 5.63 9.68
N LEU A 170 12.13 6.35 10.30
CA LEU A 170 10.69 6.27 10.03
C LEU A 170 10.30 6.80 8.64
N LEU A 171 11.13 7.65 8.02
CA LEU A 171 10.86 8.25 6.72
C LEU A 171 11.50 7.43 5.60
N GLY A 172 10.74 7.17 4.55
CA GLY A 172 11.19 6.41 3.39
C GLY A 172 10.23 6.52 2.22
N ALA A 173 10.20 5.50 1.38
CA ALA A 173 9.41 5.44 0.16
C ALA A 173 8.21 4.49 0.28
N CYS A 174 7.08 4.87 -0.30
CA CYS A 174 6.08 3.96 -0.83
C CYS A 174 6.42 3.75 -2.30
N ALA A 175 6.93 2.59 -2.65
CA ALA A 175 7.38 2.31 -4.01
C ALA A 175 6.20 1.91 -4.90
N ASP A 176 5.75 2.80 -5.78
CA ASP A 176 4.77 2.46 -6.82
C ASP A 176 5.46 1.89 -8.05
N THR A 177 5.40 0.57 -8.16
CA THR A 177 6.14 -0.15 -9.18
C THR A 177 5.55 -0.06 -10.59
N GLY A 178 4.34 0.49 -10.74
CA GLY A 178 3.72 0.78 -12.03
C GLY A 178 4.03 2.18 -12.54
N HIS A 179 4.22 3.14 -11.64
CA HIS A 179 4.49 4.52 -12.04
C HIS A 179 5.94 4.73 -12.53
N TRP A 180 6.88 3.95 -12.05
CA TRP A 180 8.26 4.01 -12.54
C TRP A 180 8.37 3.66 -14.02
N PRO A 181 7.88 2.51 -14.53
CA PRO A 181 7.99 2.22 -15.97
C PRO A 181 7.14 3.17 -16.83
N ARG A 182 6.00 3.69 -16.31
CA ARG A 182 5.26 4.78 -16.96
C ARG A 182 6.10 6.06 -17.09
N SER A 183 7.13 6.20 -16.27
CA SER A 183 8.08 7.33 -16.28
C SER A 183 9.41 7.02 -17.00
N GLY A 184 9.56 5.81 -17.56
CA GLY A 184 10.78 5.35 -18.21
C GLY A 184 11.86 4.91 -17.24
N VAL A 185 11.51 4.54 -16.01
CA VAL A 185 12.44 4.08 -14.96
C VAL A 185 12.36 2.57 -14.82
N ASP A 186 13.51 1.91 -14.76
CA ASP A 186 13.60 0.47 -14.46
C ASP A 186 13.21 0.19 -13.00
N THR A 187 12.20 -0.64 -12.78
CA THR A 187 11.64 -0.92 -11.46
C THR A 187 12.65 -1.55 -10.50
N VAL A 188 13.47 -2.50 -10.98
CA VAL A 188 14.47 -3.17 -10.13
C VAL A 188 15.59 -2.21 -9.76
N ALA A 189 16.02 -1.36 -10.70
CA ALA A 189 17.01 -0.31 -10.42
C ALA A 189 16.47 0.70 -9.40
N ALA A 190 15.20 1.12 -9.53
CA ALA A 190 14.55 2.01 -8.57
C ALA A 190 14.50 1.43 -7.15
N LEU A 191 14.13 0.15 -7.02
CA LEU A 191 14.16 -0.55 -5.72
C LEU A 191 15.58 -0.59 -5.13
N ARG A 192 16.61 -0.77 -5.95
CA ARG A 192 18.03 -0.73 -5.50
C ARG A 192 18.43 0.66 -5.03
N THR A 193 18.05 1.70 -5.75
CA THR A 193 18.28 3.09 -5.35
C THR A 193 17.69 3.38 -3.95
N LEU A 194 16.50 2.84 -3.66
CA LEU A 194 15.78 3.05 -2.40
C LEU A 194 16.08 2.00 -1.32
N ALA A 195 17.12 1.15 -1.50
CA ALA A 195 17.44 0.09 -0.56
C ALA A 195 17.61 0.62 0.88
N GLY A 196 16.94 -0.04 1.84
CA GLY A 196 16.88 0.34 3.25
C GLY A 196 15.93 1.52 3.57
N ARG A 197 15.32 2.13 2.56
CA ARG A 197 14.36 3.22 2.73
C ARG A 197 12.93 2.90 2.28
N ILE A 198 12.66 1.72 1.74
CA ILE A 198 11.31 1.29 1.37
C ILE A 198 10.51 0.99 2.64
N LYS A 199 9.32 1.60 2.81
CA LYS A 199 8.40 1.42 3.93
C LYS A 199 7.19 0.59 3.55
N SER A 200 6.67 0.81 2.34
CA SER A 200 5.56 0.08 1.74
C SER A 200 5.70 0.08 0.23
N LEU A 201 4.83 -0.67 -0.43
CA LEU A 201 4.74 -0.66 -1.89
C LEU A 201 3.29 -0.53 -2.31
N HIS A 202 3.06 0.25 -3.36
CA HIS A 202 1.93 0.07 -4.27
C HIS A 202 2.45 -0.81 -5.41
N PHE A 203 2.25 -2.12 -5.25
CA PHE A 203 2.84 -3.08 -6.17
C PHE A 203 1.93 -3.24 -7.38
N LYS A 204 2.49 -2.98 -8.54
CA LYS A 204 1.84 -3.08 -9.85
C LYS A 204 2.74 -3.86 -10.81
N ASP A 205 2.13 -4.55 -11.76
CA ASP A 205 2.79 -5.04 -12.97
C ASP A 205 2.02 -4.48 -14.15
N ILE A 206 2.69 -3.88 -15.10
CA ILE A 206 2.04 -3.15 -16.20
C ILE A 206 2.50 -3.65 -17.57
N ALA A 207 1.68 -3.44 -18.59
CA ALA A 207 2.04 -3.61 -20.00
C ALA A 207 1.26 -2.64 -20.87
N PRO A 208 1.95 -2.00 -21.86
CA PRO A 208 3.41 -1.98 -22.04
C PRO A 208 4.14 -1.24 -20.91
N ALA A 209 5.47 -1.39 -20.82
CA ALA A 209 6.30 -0.67 -19.84
C ALA A 209 6.62 0.75 -20.36
N ASP A 210 5.60 1.56 -20.54
CA ASP A 210 5.66 2.93 -21.05
C ASP A 210 4.50 3.78 -20.46
N PRO A 211 4.39 5.08 -20.79
CA PRO A 211 3.35 5.95 -20.25
C PRO A 211 1.90 5.49 -20.48
N THR A 212 1.65 4.60 -21.44
CA THR A 212 0.32 4.06 -21.77
C THR A 212 0.02 2.75 -21.03
N GLY A 213 0.96 2.22 -20.26
CA GLY A 213 0.87 0.93 -19.60
C GLY A 213 -0.33 0.81 -18.68
N GLU A 214 -1.10 -0.27 -18.85
CA GLU A 214 -2.22 -0.65 -17.99
C GLU A 214 -1.80 -1.77 -17.04
N ASP A 215 -2.44 -1.82 -15.87
CA ASP A 215 -2.16 -2.86 -14.89
C ASP A 215 -2.51 -4.23 -15.43
N GLN A 216 -1.61 -5.16 -15.23
CA GLN A 216 -1.76 -6.57 -15.56
C GLN A 216 -1.75 -7.42 -14.29
N PRO A 217 -2.37 -8.59 -14.29
CA PRO A 217 -2.14 -9.55 -13.21
C PRO A 217 -0.64 -9.80 -13.04
N TRP A 218 -0.14 -9.75 -11.82
CA TRP A 218 1.28 -9.81 -11.53
C TRP A 218 1.95 -11.04 -12.18
N GLY A 219 3.13 -10.84 -12.74
CA GLY A 219 3.88 -11.84 -13.48
C GLY A 219 3.47 -12.00 -14.95
N THR A 220 2.46 -11.25 -15.43
CA THR A 220 2.04 -11.28 -16.84
C THR A 220 2.30 -9.97 -17.58
N GLY A 221 2.75 -8.94 -16.86
CA GLY A 221 3.16 -7.66 -17.43
C GLY A 221 4.64 -7.61 -17.79
N GLN A 222 5.12 -6.40 -18.00
CA GLN A 222 6.49 -6.08 -18.37
C GLN A 222 7.26 -5.38 -17.24
N GLY A 223 6.62 -5.19 -16.05
CA GLY A 223 7.17 -4.51 -14.88
C GLY A 223 8.21 -5.31 -14.10
N LYS A 224 8.50 -6.57 -14.50
CA LYS A 224 9.50 -7.47 -13.86
C LYS A 224 9.11 -7.92 -12.45
N ALA A 225 7.83 -8.25 -12.22
CA ALA A 225 7.29 -8.57 -10.90
C ALA A 225 8.10 -9.62 -10.11
N THR A 226 8.54 -10.71 -10.74
CA THR A 226 9.40 -11.73 -10.10
C THR A 226 10.73 -11.15 -9.64
N GLN A 227 11.39 -10.36 -10.50
CA GLN A 227 12.69 -9.74 -10.17
C GLN A 227 12.55 -8.69 -9.06
N MET A 228 11.45 -7.96 -9.02
CA MET A 228 11.17 -7.01 -7.94
C MET A 228 11.05 -7.71 -6.59
N LEU A 229 10.27 -8.80 -6.49
CA LEU A 229 10.14 -9.56 -5.24
C LEU A 229 11.47 -10.20 -4.82
N THR A 230 12.26 -10.70 -5.77
CA THR A 230 13.62 -11.21 -5.50
C THR A 230 14.53 -10.11 -4.95
N GLU A 231 14.46 -8.91 -5.51
CA GLU A 231 15.25 -7.76 -5.03
C GLU A 231 14.82 -7.30 -3.64
N LEU A 232 13.51 -7.25 -3.36
CA LEU A 232 13.00 -6.94 -2.01
C LEU A 232 13.48 -7.96 -0.97
N GLN A 233 13.48 -9.26 -1.32
CA GLN A 233 14.04 -10.30 -0.44
C GLN A 233 15.53 -10.09 -0.21
N ARG A 234 16.30 -9.81 -1.26
CA ARG A 234 17.75 -9.53 -1.16
C ARG A 234 18.06 -8.36 -0.23
N GLN A 235 17.19 -7.33 -0.23
CA GLN A 235 17.30 -6.16 0.66
C GLN A 235 16.86 -6.45 2.09
N GLY A 236 16.22 -7.58 2.37
CA GLY A 236 15.59 -7.87 3.66
C GLY A 236 14.40 -6.96 3.95
N PHE A 237 13.70 -6.51 2.93
CA PHE A 237 12.49 -5.69 3.10
C PHE A 237 11.50 -6.38 4.02
N GLN A 238 10.90 -5.62 4.92
CA GLN A 238 9.80 -6.04 5.78
C GLN A 238 8.72 -4.96 5.75
N GLY A 239 7.47 -5.36 5.54
CA GLY A 239 6.37 -4.40 5.51
C GLY A 239 5.22 -4.77 4.58
N LEU A 240 4.41 -3.76 4.28
CA LEU A 240 3.21 -3.88 3.48
C LEU A 240 3.54 -3.88 1.98
N VAL A 241 3.06 -4.90 1.29
CA VAL A 241 2.95 -4.95 -0.18
C VAL A 241 1.47 -4.77 -0.51
N SER A 242 1.07 -3.57 -0.90
CA SER A 242 -0.32 -3.28 -1.30
C SER A 242 -0.52 -3.59 -2.77
N ILE A 243 -1.49 -4.45 -3.07
CA ILE A 243 -2.00 -4.56 -4.45
C ILE A 243 -2.68 -3.22 -4.77
N GLU A 244 -2.18 -2.52 -5.77
CA GLU A 244 -2.91 -1.43 -6.37
C GLU A 244 -3.15 -1.75 -7.85
N TYR A 245 -4.44 -1.89 -8.21
CA TYR A 245 -4.84 -2.31 -9.55
C TYR A 245 -5.89 -1.32 -10.06
N GLU A 246 -5.50 -0.45 -10.97
CA GLU A 246 -6.32 0.69 -11.39
C GLU A 246 -7.11 0.43 -12.67
N THR A 247 -6.79 -0.66 -13.39
CA THR A 247 -7.45 -1.02 -14.65
C THR A 247 -8.70 -1.89 -14.39
N GLY A 248 -9.83 -1.48 -14.96
CA GLY A 248 -11.07 -2.25 -14.87
C GLY A 248 -11.93 -1.95 -13.64
N ARG A 249 -13.05 -2.69 -13.51
CA ARG A 249 -14.06 -2.56 -12.45
C ARG A 249 -14.73 -3.90 -12.19
N GLY A 250 -15.43 -4.00 -11.07
CA GLY A 250 -16.33 -5.10 -10.75
C GLY A 250 -15.66 -6.47 -10.71
N LYS A 251 -16.36 -7.52 -11.18
CA LYS A 251 -15.89 -8.91 -11.10
C LYS A 251 -14.62 -9.21 -11.89
N PRO A 252 -14.41 -8.67 -13.10
CA PRO A 252 -13.12 -8.83 -13.79
C PRO A 252 -11.93 -8.29 -13.00
N LEU A 253 -12.07 -7.13 -12.36
CA LEU A 253 -11.05 -6.57 -11.48
C LEU A 253 -10.75 -7.51 -10.30
N GLU A 254 -11.79 -8.01 -9.60
CA GLU A 254 -11.60 -8.96 -8.49
C GLU A 254 -10.84 -10.23 -8.93
N ASN A 255 -11.13 -10.75 -10.13
CA ASN A 255 -10.43 -11.90 -10.68
C ASN A 255 -8.94 -11.58 -10.95
N ASN A 256 -8.63 -10.37 -11.44
CA ASN A 256 -7.25 -9.94 -11.64
C ASN A 256 -6.51 -9.77 -10.30
N VAL A 257 -7.16 -9.18 -9.30
CA VAL A 257 -6.59 -9.08 -7.93
C VAL A 257 -6.33 -10.49 -7.35
N ARG A 258 -7.24 -11.46 -7.56
CA ARG A 258 -7.02 -12.85 -7.14
C ARG A 258 -5.78 -13.47 -7.80
N ARG A 259 -5.57 -13.22 -9.09
CA ARG A 259 -4.36 -13.68 -9.80
C ARG A 259 -3.09 -13.03 -9.26
N CYS A 260 -3.15 -11.76 -8.85
CA CYS A 260 -2.03 -11.10 -8.16
C CYS A 260 -1.71 -11.79 -6.83
N ILE A 261 -2.74 -12.14 -6.03
CA ILE A 261 -2.58 -12.88 -4.77
C ILE A 261 -1.93 -14.24 -5.01
N GLU A 262 -2.44 -15.01 -5.98
CA GLU A 262 -1.92 -16.34 -6.33
C GLU A 262 -0.45 -16.28 -6.78
N PHE A 263 -0.11 -15.30 -7.61
CA PHE A 263 1.27 -15.04 -8.03
C PHE A 263 2.17 -14.73 -6.83
N PHE A 264 1.76 -13.79 -5.97
CA PHE A 264 2.54 -13.41 -4.78
C PHE A 264 2.80 -14.60 -3.87
N ASP A 265 1.77 -15.40 -3.57
CA ASP A 265 1.88 -16.57 -2.71
C ASP A 265 2.81 -17.62 -3.31
N GLY A 266 2.76 -17.82 -4.63
CA GLY A 266 3.68 -18.69 -5.37
C GLY A 266 5.13 -18.21 -5.27
N GLN A 267 5.36 -16.92 -5.47
CA GLN A 267 6.69 -16.32 -5.36
C GLN A 267 7.24 -16.39 -3.93
N CYS A 268 6.43 -16.09 -2.91
CA CYS A 268 6.86 -16.21 -1.52
C CYS A 268 7.32 -17.62 -1.17
N ARG A 269 6.56 -18.67 -1.59
CA ARG A 269 6.96 -20.06 -1.38
C ARG A 269 8.28 -20.39 -2.08
N ALA A 270 8.47 -19.95 -3.32
CA ALA A 270 9.71 -20.17 -4.07
C ALA A 270 10.92 -19.49 -3.40
N LEU A 271 10.75 -18.24 -2.96
CA LEU A 271 11.83 -17.48 -2.30
C LEU A 271 12.22 -18.09 -0.95
N VAL A 272 11.26 -18.59 -0.16
CA VAL A 272 11.53 -19.28 1.11
C VAL A 272 12.27 -20.61 0.87
N ALA A 273 11.84 -21.39 -0.12
CA ALA A 273 12.50 -22.64 -0.47
C ALA A 273 13.97 -22.43 -0.90
N ALA A 274 14.23 -21.44 -1.74
CA ALA A 274 15.58 -21.10 -2.20
C ALA A 274 16.53 -20.69 -1.04
N LYS A 275 16.00 -20.04 0.03
CA LYS A 275 16.77 -19.74 1.24
C LYS A 275 17.17 -21.01 2.02
N GLY A 276 16.26 -21.98 2.10
CA GLY A 276 16.50 -23.23 2.81
C GLY A 276 17.61 -24.09 2.16
N ASP A 277 17.73 -24.04 0.84
CA ASP A 277 18.74 -24.78 0.09
C ASP A 277 20.13 -24.10 0.10
N ALA A 278 20.17 -22.78 0.22
CA ALA A 278 21.44 -22.02 0.32
C ALA A 278 22.09 -22.11 1.71
N GLY A 279 21.39 -22.60 2.72
CA GLY A 279 21.88 -22.80 4.10
C GLY A 279 22.33 -24.23 4.42
N LYS A 280 22.24 -25.14 3.43
CA LYS A 280 22.78 -26.51 3.51
C LYS A 280 24.07 -26.63 2.76
#